data_e55c0ac47bdb18216cbf36ae4e66a452
#
_entry.id   e55c0ac47bdb18216cbf36ae4e66a452
#
_cell.length_a   1.000
_cell.length_b   1.000
_cell.length_c   1.000
_cell.angle_alpha   90.00
_cell.angle_beta   90.00
_cell.angle_gamma   90.00
#
_symmetry.space_group_name_H-M   'P 1'
#
loop_
_entity.id
_entity.type
_entity.pdbx_description
1 polymer ?
#
loop_
_entity_poly.entity_id
_entity_poly.type
_entity_poly.pdbx_seq_one_letter_code
_entity_poly.pdbx_strand_id
1 'polypeptide(L)'
;MSIRIALSAAAMTVVMAQAASAAVVTFTNNTLWSSFSVAQGNTVATETFDSYNGFYLNGLTGNAGGIQWTASAPGELYAGSGFMSTNQAEALLTFTLSPSVQGVAGNFFATDASFGVVPAIIGVTLADGSSYLGYAATAADFVGFYSTGAAISSISISVAGNLPAGTNFSTVNNLYFAVVPAPGAVALIGFAGLIGGSRKRR
;
A
#
# COMPACT_ATOMS: atom_id res chain seq x y z
N MET A 1 31.96 -49.97 47.36
CA MET A 1 32.29 -48.80 46.47
C MET A 1 31.10 -48.62 45.54
N SER A 2 30.16 -47.74 45.88
CA SER A 2 28.89 -47.57 45.15
C SER A 2 28.96 -46.29 44.33
N ILE A 3 28.93 -46.41 43.02
CA ILE A 3 28.92 -45.31 42.04
C ILE A 3 27.49 -44.84 41.91
N ARG A 4 27.20 -43.59 42.32
CA ARG A 4 25.91 -42.89 42.04
C ARG A 4 26.04 -42.12 40.74
N ILE A 5 25.33 -42.54 39.71
CA ILE A 5 25.19 -41.82 38.44
C ILE A 5 24.06 -40.81 38.64
N ALA A 6 24.41 -39.51 38.62
CA ALA A 6 23.42 -38.42 38.59
C ALA A 6 22.97 -38.19 37.15
N LEU A 7 21.72 -38.51 36.85
CA LEU A 7 21.08 -38.19 35.56
C LEU A 7 20.58 -36.76 35.62
N SER A 8 21.25 -35.84 34.90
CA SER A 8 20.77 -34.46 34.73
C SER A 8 19.74 -34.42 33.60
N ALA A 9 18.48 -34.21 33.93
CA ALA A 9 17.44 -33.98 32.96
C ALA A 9 17.51 -32.51 32.50
N ALA A 10 17.98 -32.28 31.29
CA ALA A 10 17.88 -30.97 30.63
C ALA A 10 16.46 -30.80 30.12
N ALA A 11 15.69 -29.91 30.77
CA ALA A 11 14.36 -29.52 30.29
C ALA A 11 14.53 -28.61 29.08
N MET A 12 14.22 -29.10 27.89
CA MET A 12 14.20 -28.38 26.64
C MET A 12 12.87 -27.61 26.57
N THR A 13 12.88 -26.31 26.87
CA THR A 13 11.71 -25.42 26.70
C THR A 13 11.56 -25.11 25.21
N VAL A 14 10.62 -25.76 24.55
CA VAL A 14 10.21 -25.41 23.19
C VAL A 14 9.34 -24.16 23.28
N VAL A 15 9.90 -22.99 22.98
CA VAL A 15 9.11 -21.76 22.77
C VAL A 15 8.44 -21.89 21.41
N MET A 16 7.16 -22.24 21.41
CA MET A 16 6.31 -22.13 20.22
C MET A 16 6.09 -20.64 19.95
N ALA A 17 6.82 -20.08 19.01
CA ALA A 17 6.47 -18.77 18.43
C ALA A 17 5.13 -18.94 17.72
N GLN A 18 4.05 -18.44 18.31
CA GLN A 18 2.80 -18.28 17.57
C GLN A 18 3.06 -17.26 16.47
N ALA A 19 2.99 -17.69 15.22
CA ALA A 19 2.93 -16.78 14.10
C ALA A 19 1.64 -15.98 14.25
N ALA A 20 1.75 -14.69 14.66
CA ALA A 20 0.64 -13.78 14.61
C ALA A 20 0.18 -13.73 13.15
N SER A 21 -1.05 -14.14 12.88
CA SER A 21 -1.67 -14.00 11.57
C SER A 21 -1.59 -12.52 11.19
N ALA A 22 -0.94 -12.20 10.09
CA ALA A 22 -0.93 -10.84 9.57
C ALA A 22 -2.38 -10.42 9.32
N ALA A 23 -2.86 -9.42 10.06
CA ALA A 23 -4.18 -8.89 9.88
C ALA A 23 -4.09 -7.65 8.98
N VAL A 24 -4.90 -7.61 7.93
CA VAL A 24 -5.09 -6.42 7.12
C VAL A 24 -6.30 -5.65 7.64
N VAL A 25 -6.09 -4.37 7.93
CA VAL A 25 -7.15 -3.43 8.32
C VAL A 25 -7.53 -2.59 7.12
N THR A 26 -8.82 -2.47 6.84
CA THR A 26 -9.36 -1.68 5.72
C THR A 26 -9.95 -0.36 6.22
N PHE A 27 -9.72 0.71 5.47
CA PHE A 27 -10.17 2.07 5.73
C PHE A 27 -10.89 2.63 4.52
N THR A 28 -11.96 3.41 4.76
CA THR A 28 -12.67 4.18 3.73
C THR A 28 -12.54 5.70 3.95
N ASN A 29 -11.59 6.11 4.79
CA ASN A 29 -11.32 7.51 5.08
C ASN A 29 -9.80 7.75 5.13
N ASN A 30 -9.33 8.71 4.31
CA ASN A 30 -7.90 9.01 4.19
C ASN A 30 -7.29 9.52 5.50
N THR A 31 -7.98 10.40 6.22
CA THR A 31 -7.47 10.95 7.48
C THR A 31 -7.28 9.86 8.52
N LEU A 32 -8.23 8.92 8.64
CA LEU A 32 -8.10 7.79 9.57
C LEU A 32 -6.97 6.86 9.16
N TRP A 33 -6.84 6.52 7.89
CA TRP A 33 -5.77 5.67 7.38
C TRP A 33 -4.38 6.31 7.62
N SER A 34 -4.22 7.60 7.26
CA SER A 34 -2.97 8.32 7.45
C SER A 34 -2.59 8.44 8.93
N SER A 35 -3.54 8.80 9.79
CA SER A 35 -3.30 8.92 11.23
C SER A 35 -2.93 7.57 11.85
N PHE A 36 -3.60 6.49 11.44
CA PHE A 36 -3.27 5.14 11.88
C PHE A 36 -1.86 4.74 11.44
N SER A 37 -1.52 4.97 10.17
CA SER A 37 -0.20 4.66 9.61
C SER A 37 0.93 5.38 10.35
N VAL A 38 0.76 6.68 10.62
CA VAL A 38 1.72 7.48 11.39
C VAL A 38 1.82 6.99 12.84
N ALA A 39 0.70 6.63 13.49
CA ALA A 39 0.70 6.08 14.84
C ALA A 39 1.45 4.73 14.94
N GLN A 40 1.53 3.97 13.85
CA GLN A 40 2.34 2.76 13.72
C GLN A 40 3.83 3.04 13.43
N GLY A 41 4.25 4.31 13.41
CA GLY A 41 5.64 4.72 13.17
C GLY A 41 6.03 4.80 11.69
N ASN A 42 5.07 4.76 10.77
CA ASN A 42 5.35 4.86 9.33
C ASN A 42 5.40 6.32 8.86
N THR A 43 6.11 6.56 7.77
CA THR A 43 5.96 7.77 6.96
C THR A 43 4.94 7.52 5.85
N VAL A 44 4.19 8.55 5.45
CA VAL A 44 3.24 8.47 4.34
C VAL A 44 3.81 9.20 3.14
N ALA A 45 3.90 8.51 2.01
CA ALA A 45 4.26 9.08 0.72
C ALA A 45 3.05 9.05 -0.21
N THR A 46 3.01 9.97 -1.19
CA THR A 46 1.91 10.08 -2.16
C THR A 46 2.46 10.13 -3.57
N GLU A 47 1.86 9.35 -4.46
CA GLU A 47 1.99 9.48 -5.91
C GLU A 47 0.72 10.15 -6.44
N THR A 48 0.89 11.26 -7.15
CA THR A 48 -0.22 12.07 -7.72
C THR A 48 -0.39 11.89 -9.22
N PHE A 49 0.53 11.19 -9.86
CA PHE A 49 0.61 10.98 -11.32
C PHE A 49 0.74 12.25 -12.17
N ASP A 50 0.99 13.41 -11.57
CA ASP A 50 1.10 14.70 -12.29
C ASP A 50 2.28 14.76 -13.25
N SER A 51 3.34 13.96 -13.00
CA SER A 51 4.55 13.94 -13.82
C SER A 51 4.47 13.04 -15.05
N TYR A 52 3.36 12.31 -15.22
CA TYR A 52 3.16 11.38 -16.32
C TYR A 52 2.16 11.93 -17.33
N ASN A 53 2.41 11.68 -18.64
CA ASN A 53 1.48 12.09 -19.70
C ASN A 53 1.66 11.20 -20.93
N GLY A 54 0.65 10.42 -21.28
CA GLY A 54 0.60 9.58 -22.47
C GLY A 54 0.18 8.14 -22.21
N PHE A 55 0.43 7.31 -23.22
CA PHE A 55 0.11 5.89 -23.20
C PHE A 55 1.36 5.06 -22.93
N TYR A 56 1.22 3.98 -22.16
CA TYR A 56 2.33 3.13 -21.69
C TYR A 56 2.00 1.67 -21.97
N LEU A 57 2.48 1.15 -23.10
CA LEU A 57 2.21 -0.21 -23.59
C LEU A 57 2.79 -1.31 -22.70
N ASN A 58 3.95 -1.05 -22.08
CA ASN A 58 4.67 -2.06 -21.29
C ASN A 58 4.56 -1.82 -19.77
N GLY A 59 3.52 -1.09 -19.35
CA GLY A 59 3.41 -0.63 -17.98
C GLY A 59 4.24 0.62 -17.71
N LEU A 60 4.15 1.13 -16.49
CA LEU A 60 4.82 2.35 -16.04
C LEU A 60 5.42 2.12 -14.66
N THR A 61 6.69 2.52 -14.49
CA THR A 61 7.37 2.49 -13.20
C THR A 61 7.60 3.91 -12.69
N GLY A 62 7.33 4.14 -11.42
CA GLY A 62 7.54 5.41 -10.75
C GLY A 62 8.13 5.24 -9.35
N ASN A 63 8.32 6.39 -8.67
CA ASN A 63 8.83 6.43 -7.32
C ASN A 63 8.12 7.54 -6.52
N ALA A 64 7.64 7.22 -5.33
CA ALA A 64 7.07 8.17 -4.39
C ALA A 64 7.63 7.91 -3.00
N GLY A 65 8.33 8.90 -2.42
CA GLY A 65 8.90 8.81 -1.06
C GLY A 65 9.89 7.65 -0.87
N GLY A 66 10.62 7.27 -1.92
CA GLY A 66 11.56 6.15 -1.89
C GLY A 66 10.93 4.78 -2.19
N ILE A 67 9.62 4.72 -2.41
CA ILE A 67 8.91 3.51 -2.83
C ILE A 67 8.85 3.46 -4.34
N GLN A 68 9.50 2.45 -4.92
CA GLN A 68 9.32 2.12 -6.31
C GLN A 68 8.00 1.35 -6.49
N TRP A 69 7.22 1.76 -7.45
CA TRP A 69 6.00 1.08 -7.89
C TRP A 69 6.04 0.82 -9.39
N THR A 70 5.37 -0.22 -9.83
CA THR A 70 5.19 -0.53 -11.25
C THR A 70 3.72 -0.81 -11.50
N ALA A 71 3.10 0.02 -12.33
CA ALA A 71 1.74 -0.16 -12.80
C ALA A 71 1.70 -1.01 -14.06
N SER A 72 0.71 -1.87 -14.18
CA SER A 72 0.45 -2.70 -15.36
C SER A 72 -1.04 -2.96 -15.55
N ALA A 73 -1.45 -3.16 -16.79
CA ALA A 73 -2.78 -3.63 -17.17
C ALA A 73 -2.70 -4.45 -18.46
N PRO A 74 -3.69 -5.32 -18.76
CA PRO A 74 -3.86 -5.84 -20.10
C PRO A 74 -3.99 -4.70 -21.11
N GLY A 75 -3.29 -4.76 -22.23
CA GLY A 75 -3.21 -3.69 -23.21
C GLY A 75 -2.28 -2.57 -22.76
N GLU A 76 -2.78 -1.36 -22.68
CA GLU A 76 -2.01 -0.15 -22.34
C GLU A 76 -2.53 0.49 -21.05
N LEU A 77 -1.68 1.31 -20.44
CA LEU A 77 -2.07 2.31 -19.45
C LEU A 77 -2.15 3.68 -20.10
N TYR A 78 -3.02 4.52 -19.60
CA TYR A 78 -2.97 5.96 -19.81
C TYR A 78 -2.65 6.65 -18.50
N ALA A 79 -1.72 7.61 -18.50
CA ALA A 79 -1.51 8.50 -17.37
C ALA A 79 -1.50 9.94 -17.88
N GLY A 80 -2.15 10.84 -17.15
CA GLY A 80 -2.21 12.26 -17.48
C GLY A 80 -3.21 13.00 -16.59
N SER A 81 -3.04 14.31 -16.50
CA SER A 81 -3.93 15.18 -15.71
C SER A 81 -4.12 14.72 -14.25
N GLY A 82 -3.07 14.15 -13.64
CA GLY A 82 -3.09 13.74 -12.24
C GLY A 82 -3.82 12.41 -11.98
N PHE A 83 -3.99 11.54 -12.98
CA PHE A 83 -4.53 10.21 -12.79
C PHE A 83 -3.87 9.17 -13.68
N MET A 84 -4.05 7.90 -13.33
CA MET A 84 -3.69 6.75 -14.16
C MET A 84 -4.93 5.86 -14.36
N SER A 85 -5.12 5.39 -15.59
CA SER A 85 -6.24 4.56 -16.00
C SER A 85 -5.78 3.41 -16.88
N THR A 86 -6.55 2.33 -16.93
CA THR A 86 -6.40 1.33 -17.98
C THR A 86 -6.87 1.91 -19.32
N ASN A 87 -6.26 1.47 -20.43
CA ASN A 87 -6.74 1.83 -21.78
C ASN A 87 -7.62 0.74 -22.40
N GLN A 88 -7.87 -0.34 -21.68
CA GLN A 88 -8.82 -1.37 -22.02
C GLN A 88 -9.92 -1.40 -20.95
N ALA A 89 -11.17 -1.32 -21.39
CA ALA A 89 -12.33 -1.36 -20.50
C ALA A 89 -12.37 -2.66 -19.69
N GLU A 90 -12.79 -2.54 -18.42
CA GLU A 90 -12.89 -3.64 -17.44
C GLU A 90 -11.58 -4.37 -17.16
N ALA A 91 -10.46 -3.83 -17.65
CA ALA A 91 -9.15 -4.37 -17.36
C ALA A 91 -8.75 -4.12 -15.90
N LEU A 92 -7.98 -5.07 -15.37
CA LEU A 92 -7.41 -4.96 -14.02
C LEU A 92 -6.22 -4.00 -14.07
N LEU A 93 -6.24 -2.96 -13.23
CA LEU A 93 -5.11 -2.08 -12.99
C LEU A 93 -4.33 -2.60 -11.78
N THR A 94 -3.09 -3.05 -12.00
CA THR A 94 -2.26 -3.62 -10.94
C THR A 94 -1.03 -2.78 -10.67
N PHE A 95 -0.74 -2.51 -9.40
CA PHE A 95 0.51 -1.93 -8.94
C PHE A 95 1.30 -2.98 -8.17
N THR A 96 2.53 -3.25 -8.60
CA THR A 96 3.54 -3.99 -7.83
C THR A 96 4.39 -3.00 -7.07
N LEU A 97 4.68 -3.27 -5.80
CA LEU A 97 5.32 -2.36 -4.87
C LEU A 97 6.67 -2.91 -4.41
N SER A 98 7.64 -2.02 -4.18
CA SER A 98 8.90 -2.39 -3.55
C SER A 98 8.67 -2.87 -2.10
N PRO A 99 9.59 -3.67 -1.52
CA PRO A 99 9.52 -4.09 -0.12
C PRO A 99 9.42 -2.89 0.84
N SER A 100 8.90 -3.11 2.02
CA SER A 100 8.72 -2.12 3.12
C SER A 100 7.40 -1.34 3.14
N VAL A 101 6.47 -1.56 2.21
CA VAL A 101 5.16 -0.94 2.23
C VAL A 101 4.25 -1.69 3.20
N GLN A 102 3.91 -1.08 4.33
CA GLN A 102 2.98 -1.65 5.32
C GLN A 102 1.54 -1.23 5.07
N GLY A 103 1.32 -0.09 4.44
CA GLY A 103 0.00 0.36 4.05
C GLY A 103 -0.02 0.90 2.63
N VAL A 104 -1.10 0.61 1.90
CA VAL A 104 -1.39 1.16 0.59
C VAL A 104 -2.82 1.65 0.55
N ALA A 105 -3.04 2.81 -0.04
CA ALA A 105 -4.36 3.40 -0.19
C ALA A 105 -4.44 4.21 -1.48
N GLY A 106 -5.65 4.55 -1.91
CA GLY A 106 -5.82 5.38 -3.08
C GLY A 106 -7.23 5.94 -3.21
N ASN A 107 -7.37 6.88 -4.13
CA ASN A 107 -8.65 7.30 -4.62
C ASN A 107 -8.94 6.49 -5.89
N PHE A 108 -9.75 5.46 -5.76
CA PHE A 108 -10.06 4.50 -6.83
C PHE A 108 -11.48 4.74 -7.34
N PHE A 109 -11.62 4.85 -8.64
CA PHE A 109 -12.89 5.14 -9.30
C PHE A 109 -12.93 4.55 -10.70
N ALA A 110 -14.07 4.67 -11.36
CA ALA A 110 -14.22 4.33 -12.78
C ALA A 110 -14.29 5.58 -13.63
N THR A 111 -13.77 5.49 -14.86
CA THR A 111 -13.99 6.47 -15.90
C THR A 111 -14.64 5.84 -17.12
N ASP A 112 -15.28 6.67 -17.95
CA ASP A 112 -15.68 6.31 -19.32
C ASP A 112 -14.52 6.52 -20.31
N ALA A 113 -14.77 6.22 -21.59
CA ALA A 113 -13.78 6.38 -22.66
C ALA A 113 -13.37 7.85 -22.94
N SER A 114 -14.08 8.83 -22.38
CA SER A 114 -13.76 10.25 -22.45
C SER A 114 -13.07 10.75 -21.16
N PHE A 115 -12.68 9.84 -20.27
CA PHE A 115 -12.12 10.10 -18.94
C PHE A 115 -13.08 10.81 -17.97
N GLY A 116 -14.37 10.82 -18.27
CA GLY A 116 -15.41 11.27 -17.35
C GLY A 116 -15.57 10.28 -16.20
N VAL A 117 -15.62 10.77 -14.94
CA VAL A 117 -15.85 9.92 -13.77
C VAL A 117 -17.27 9.36 -13.84
N VAL A 118 -17.40 8.05 -13.67
CA VAL A 118 -18.68 7.34 -13.68
C VAL A 118 -18.87 6.54 -12.40
N PRO A 119 -20.09 6.54 -11.84
CA PRO A 119 -20.40 5.72 -10.66
C PRO A 119 -20.26 4.23 -10.97
N ALA A 120 -19.49 3.50 -10.13
CA ALA A 120 -19.22 2.09 -10.32
C ALA A 120 -18.99 1.34 -9.01
N ILE A 121 -19.04 0.03 -9.04
CA ILE A 121 -18.52 -0.84 -7.99
C ILE A 121 -17.02 -1.00 -8.23
N ILE A 122 -16.22 -0.63 -7.23
CA ILE A 122 -14.77 -0.77 -7.25
C ILE A 122 -14.39 -1.97 -6.38
N GLY A 123 -13.66 -2.90 -6.97
CA GLY A 123 -12.99 -3.98 -6.27
C GLY A 123 -11.51 -3.65 -6.11
N VAL A 124 -10.96 -3.80 -4.90
CA VAL A 124 -9.54 -3.62 -4.63
C VAL A 124 -9.04 -4.87 -3.92
N THR A 125 -8.00 -5.51 -4.46
CA THR A 125 -7.47 -6.77 -3.93
C THR A 125 -5.96 -6.68 -3.73
N LEU A 126 -5.47 -7.15 -2.60
CA LEU A 126 -4.04 -7.26 -2.28
C LEU A 126 -3.50 -8.64 -2.69
N ALA A 127 -2.17 -8.78 -2.74
CA ALA A 127 -1.49 -10.03 -3.08
C ALA A 127 -1.83 -11.20 -2.13
N ASP A 128 -2.16 -10.92 -0.87
CA ASP A 128 -2.53 -11.93 0.14
C ASP A 128 -3.99 -12.38 0.07
N GLY A 129 -4.77 -11.82 -0.88
CA GLY A 129 -6.20 -12.09 -1.05
C GLY A 129 -7.13 -11.19 -0.23
N SER A 130 -6.59 -10.33 0.65
CA SER A 130 -7.40 -9.31 1.33
C SER A 130 -8.04 -8.39 0.30
N SER A 131 -9.32 -8.06 0.46
CA SER A 131 -10.05 -7.31 -0.55
C SER A 131 -11.09 -6.37 0.04
N TYR A 132 -11.46 -5.37 -0.77
CA TYR A 132 -12.57 -4.46 -0.55
C TYR A 132 -13.44 -4.45 -1.79
N LEU A 133 -14.74 -4.38 -1.59
CA LEU A 133 -15.73 -4.15 -2.65
C LEU A 133 -16.68 -3.05 -2.18
N GLY A 134 -16.79 -1.99 -2.93
CA GLY A 134 -17.65 -0.87 -2.57
C GLY A 134 -18.00 0.03 -3.75
N TYR A 135 -18.93 0.94 -3.54
CA TYR A 135 -19.39 1.88 -4.54
C TYR A 135 -18.54 3.14 -4.51
N ALA A 136 -18.06 3.57 -5.67
CA ALA A 136 -17.41 4.86 -5.88
C ALA A 136 -18.24 5.71 -6.85
N ALA A 137 -18.59 6.92 -6.43
CA ALA A 137 -19.36 7.87 -7.21
C ALA A 137 -18.50 9.03 -7.74
N THR A 138 -17.34 9.25 -7.14
CA THR A 138 -16.48 10.41 -7.40
C THR A 138 -15.00 10.01 -7.42
N ALA A 139 -14.16 10.86 -8.00
CA ALA A 139 -12.72 10.70 -7.96
C ALA A 139 -12.09 10.93 -6.56
N ALA A 140 -12.88 11.30 -5.55
CA ALA A 140 -12.44 11.47 -4.17
C ALA A 140 -12.70 10.24 -3.28
N ASP A 141 -13.42 9.23 -3.80
CA ASP A 141 -13.71 8.02 -3.03
C ASP A 141 -12.42 7.28 -2.70
N PHE A 142 -12.27 6.91 -1.42
CA PHE A 142 -11.01 6.44 -0.86
C PHE A 142 -11.14 5.03 -0.30
N VAL A 143 -10.14 4.21 -0.59
CA VAL A 143 -9.93 2.91 0.06
C VAL A 143 -8.46 2.77 0.46
N GLY A 144 -8.20 2.30 1.67
CA GLY A 144 -6.87 2.04 2.18
C GLY A 144 -6.79 0.74 2.95
N PHE A 145 -5.63 0.11 2.90
CA PHE A 145 -5.28 -1.10 3.62
C PHE A 145 -4.03 -0.85 4.45
N TYR A 146 -3.96 -1.51 5.59
CA TYR A 146 -2.76 -1.53 6.41
C TYR A 146 -2.53 -2.95 6.92
N SER A 147 -1.35 -3.50 6.66
CA SER A 147 -0.92 -4.81 7.15
C SER A 147 -0.16 -4.67 8.46
N THR A 148 -0.59 -5.39 9.50
CA THR A 148 0.15 -5.47 10.77
C THR A 148 1.23 -6.54 10.76
N GLY A 149 1.43 -7.20 9.63
CA GLY A 149 2.39 -8.30 9.46
C GLY A 149 3.27 -8.13 8.24
N ALA A 150 3.09 -8.98 7.23
CA ALA A 150 3.89 -8.93 5.99
C ALA A 150 3.66 -7.63 5.21
N ALA A 151 4.71 -7.14 4.55
CA ALA A 151 4.61 -5.99 3.66
C ALA A 151 3.66 -6.27 2.49
N ILE A 152 2.93 -5.25 2.04
CA ILE A 152 2.03 -5.34 0.90
C ILE A 152 2.86 -5.25 -0.38
N SER A 153 2.84 -6.31 -1.18
CA SER A 153 3.65 -6.41 -2.40
C SER A 153 2.91 -5.99 -3.66
N SER A 154 1.58 -6.03 -3.67
CA SER A 154 0.78 -5.54 -4.79
C SER A 154 -0.66 -5.19 -4.38
N ILE A 155 -1.26 -4.33 -5.21
CA ILE A 155 -2.67 -3.95 -5.17
C ILE A 155 -3.23 -3.99 -6.58
N SER A 156 -4.42 -4.57 -6.74
CA SER A 156 -5.13 -4.65 -8.02
C SER A 156 -6.50 -4.02 -7.89
N ILE A 157 -6.86 -3.19 -8.86
CA ILE A 157 -8.11 -2.44 -8.93
C ILE A 157 -8.94 -2.98 -10.09
N SER A 158 -10.20 -3.33 -9.82
CA SER A 158 -11.19 -3.74 -10.81
C SER A 158 -12.41 -2.83 -10.73
N VAL A 159 -13.11 -2.70 -11.83
CA VAL A 159 -14.38 -1.96 -11.91
C VAL A 159 -15.49 -2.86 -12.45
N ALA A 160 -16.69 -2.71 -11.86
CA ALA A 160 -17.91 -3.27 -12.39
C ALA A 160 -18.95 -2.13 -12.43
N GLY A 161 -19.25 -1.63 -13.60
CA GLY A 161 -20.09 -0.44 -13.76
C GLY A 161 -21.57 -0.74 -13.90
N ASN A 162 -22.35 0.34 -13.74
CA ASN A 162 -23.77 0.37 -14.14
C ASN A 162 -23.96 0.72 -15.63
N LEU A 163 -22.85 1.02 -16.35
CA LEU A 163 -22.84 1.26 -17.78
C LEU A 163 -22.81 -0.07 -18.55
N PRO A 164 -23.10 -0.05 -19.86
CA PRO A 164 -22.93 -1.24 -20.68
C PRO A 164 -21.54 -1.85 -20.49
N ALA A 165 -21.46 -3.17 -20.49
CA ALA A 165 -20.18 -3.87 -20.40
C ALA A 165 -19.19 -3.36 -21.47
N GLY A 166 -17.91 -3.26 -21.10
CA GLY A 166 -16.87 -2.76 -21.99
C GLY A 166 -16.75 -1.23 -22.06
N THR A 167 -17.31 -0.49 -21.08
CA THR A 167 -17.28 1.00 -21.10
C THR A 167 -16.67 1.62 -19.83
N ASN A 168 -16.25 0.80 -18.86
CA ASN A 168 -15.68 1.28 -17.61
C ASN A 168 -14.18 1.00 -17.52
N PHE A 169 -13.40 1.98 -17.10
CA PHE A 169 -11.94 1.88 -16.98
C PHE A 169 -11.53 2.04 -15.53
N SER A 170 -10.68 1.12 -15.04
CA SER A 170 -10.11 1.21 -13.68
C SER A 170 -9.16 2.38 -13.59
N THR A 171 -9.43 3.33 -12.69
CA THR A 171 -8.70 4.60 -12.59
C THR A 171 -8.32 4.91 -11.14
N VAL A 172 -7.17 5.56 -10.96
CA VAL A 172 -6.67 6.08 -9.69
C VAL A 172 -6.07 7.47 -9.89
N ASN A 173 -6.34 8.43 -8.98
CA ASN A 173 -5.72 9.76 -9.05
C ASN A 173 -4.70 10.03 -7.93
N ASN A 174 -4.78 9.37 -6.80
CA ASN A 174 -3.77 9.43 -5.76
C ASN A 174 -3.51 8.02 -5.24
N LEU A 175 -2.23 7.67 -5.10
CA LEU A 175 -1.81 6.41 -4.49
C LEU A 175 -0.92 6.74 -3.30
N TYR A 176 -1.28 6.26 -2.12
CA TYR A 176 -0.61 6.53 -0.86
C TYR A 176 0.11 5.29 -0.36
N PHE A 177 1.31 5.48 0.22
CA PHE A 177 2.13 4.42 0.77
C PHE A 177 2.49 4.72 2.22
N ALA A 178 2.22 3.80 3.14
CA ALA A 178 2.75 3.83 4.49
C ALA A 178 3.99 2.95 4.56
N VAL A 179 5.12 3.55 4.90
CA VAL A 179 6.45 2.95 4.77
C VAL A 179 7.16 2.94 6.11
N VAL A 180 7.74 1.81 6.46
CA VAL A 180 8.62 1.73 7.62
C VAL A 180 9.89 2.54 7.35
N PRO A 181 10.19 3.58 8.15
CA PRO A 181 11.41 4.35 7.99
C PRO A 181 12.64 3.44 8.10
N ALA A 182 13.65 3.66 7.23
CA ALA A 182 14.90 2.91 7.32
C ALA A 182 15.53 3.08 8.72
N PRO A 183 16.07 2.02 9.35
CA PRO A 183 16.60 2.05 10.72
C PRO A 183 17.60 3.18 10.99
N GLY A 184 18.35 3.60 9.96
CA GLY A 184 19.31 4.71 10.05
C GLY A 184 18.67 6.08 10.27
N ALA A 185 17.46 6.32 9.79
CA ALA A 185 16.76 7.59 9.95
C ALA A 185 16.34 7.82 11.43
N VAL A 186 15.88 6.77 12.09
CA VAL A 186 15.48 6.82 13.50
C VAL A 186 16.71 6.96 14.40
N ALA A 187 17.84 6.31 14.09
CA ALA A 187 19.08 6.43 14.83
C ALA A 187 19.65 7.85 14.76
N LEU A 188 19.60 8.51 13.60
CA LEU A 188 20.08 9.89 13.44
C LEU A 188 19.28 10.90 14.27
N ILE A 189 17.96 10.74 14.36
CA ILE A 189 17.10 11.60 15.20
C ILE A 189 17.41 11.38 16.68
N GLY A 190 17.64 10.13 17.12
CA GLY A 190 18.04 9.79 18.48
C GLY A 190 19.40 10.42 18.88
N PHE A 191 20.39 10.37 18.00
CA PHE A 191 21.71 10.99 18.24
C PHE A 191 21.66 12.52 18.24
N ALA A 192 20.87 13.15 17.36
CA ALA A 192 20.70 14.60 17.36
C ALA A 192 20.06 15.12 18.65
N GLY A 193 19.12 14.38 19.23
CA GLY A 193 18.50 14.69 20.52
C GLY A 193 19.48 14.61 21.69
N LEU A 194 20.41 13.67 21.71
CA LEU A 194 21.41 13.49 22.75
C LEU A 194 22.49 14.60 22.71
N ILE A 195 22.89 15.04 21.52
CA ILE A 195 23.90 16.11 21.35
C ILE A 195 23.32 17.49 21.69
N GLY A 196 22.04 17.73 21.37
CA GLY A 196 21.34 18.98 21.68
C GLY A 196 21.09 19.20 23.18
N GLY A 197 20.91 18.12 23.94
CA GLY A 197 20.67 18.18 25.39
C GLY A 197 21.88 18.52 26.27
N SER A 198 23.12 18.35 25.77
CA SER A 198 24.32 18.54 26.55
C SER A 198 24.81 20.00 26.60
N ARG A 199 24.17 20.94 25.90
CA ARG A 199 24.63 22.35 25.75
C ARG A 199 24.03 23.36 26.73
N LYS A 200 23.32 22.93 27.76
CA LYS A 200 22.73 23.82 28.77
C LYS A 200 23.25 23.53 30.18
N ARG A 201 24.54 23.74 30.45
CA ARG A 201 25.08 24.02 31.78
C ARG A 201 26.47 24.72 31.64
N ARG A 202 26.45 26.01 31.45
CA ARG A 202 27.45 26.94 31.96
C ARG A 202 26.79 28.29 32.20
#